data_0ce1df348382319cc2065e78fbf22db0
#
_entry.id   0ce1df348382319cc2065e78fbf22db0
#
_cell.length_a   1.000
_cell.length_b   1.000
_cell.length_c   1.000
_cell.angle_alpha   90.00
_cell.angle_beta   90.00
_cell.angle_gamma   90.00
#
_symmetry.space_group_name_H-M   'P 1'
#
loop_
_entity.id
_entity.type
_entity.pdbx_description
1 polymer ?
#
loop_
_entity_poly.entity_id
_entity_poly.type
_entity_poly.pdbx_seq_one_letter_code
_entity_poly.pdbx_strand_id
1 'polypeptide(L)'
;REVVDSRRHLFAASGPVQEALGRIALVADGAHSFGARRDGTPSGSAADFTTFSFHAVKNLTTAEGGAVTWRPELGLDEELYRQYMLLSLHGQSKDALSKTRLGSWEYDVVSPAYKCNMTDIMASLGLVQLDRYSGLLGRRKDIVDRYDSGFAGSRIHPLAHKTETVESSRHLYITHVEGASLEERNLIIQELAKAGIASNVHYKPLPLLTAYKNLGFDMANYPKAYAFFENEITLPLHTKLSDEEVDYIIETFKTVSEKVLALSKKL
;
A
#
# COMPACT_ATOMS: atom_id res chain seq x y z
N ARG A 1 17.48 7.45 -5.20
CA ARG A 1 18.77 6.75 -5.23
C ARG A 1 19.91 7.72 -5.60
N GLU A 2 19.86 8.47 -6.67
CA GLU A 2 20.88 9.42 -7.13
C GLU A 2 21.38 10.36 -6.01
N VAL A 3 20.46 10.97 -5.25
CA VAL A 3 20.81 11.84 -4.12
C VAL A 3 21.61 11.11 -3.06
N VAL A 4 21.21 9.89 -2.69
CA VAL A 4 21.90 9.07 -1.68
C VAL A 4 23.27 8.63 -2.20
N ASP A 5 23.36 8.21 -3.46
CA ASP A 5 24.61 7.80 -4.08
C ASP A 5 25.60 8.97 -4.19
N SER A 6 25.14 10.19 -4.51
CA SER A 6 25.99 11.38 -4.58
C SER A 6 26.51 11.86 -3.21
N ARG A 7 25.92 11.38 -2.11
CA ARG A 7 26.29 11.74 -0.73
C ARG A 7 27.01 10.63 0.02
N ARG A 8 27.49 9.59 -0.65
CA ARG A 8 28.24 8.47 -0.02
C ARG A 8 29.44 8.92 0.80
N HIS A 9 30.13 9.97 0.37
CA HIS A 9 31.28 10.53 1.07
C HIS A 9 30.97 11.09 2.47
N LEU A 10 29.69 11.34 2.78
CA LEU A 10 29.23 11.80 4.11
C LEU A 10 28.82 10.63 5.02
N PHE A 11 28.85 9.40 4.51
CA PHE A 11 28.34 8.23 5.22
C PHE A 11 29.48 7.44 5.88
N ALA A 12 29.32 7.14 7.17
CA ALA A 12 30.18 6.23 7.91
C ALA A 12 29.35 5.03 8.36
N ALA A 13 29.76 3.83 7.94
CA ALA A 13 29.07 2.60 8.32
C ALA A 13 29.31 2.26 9.80
N SER A 14 28.30 1.73 10.48
CA SER A 14 28.35 1.27 11.87
C SER A 14 27.99 -0.22 12.02
N GLY A 15 27.91 -0.97 10.92
CA GLY A 15 27.64 -2.40 10.94
C GLY A 15 27.61 -3.04 9.55
N PRO A 16 27.55 -4.39 9.48
CA PRO A 16 27.76 -5.15 8.24
C PRO A 16 26.83 -4.76 7.09
N VAL A 17 25.55 -4.51 7.38
CA VAL A 17 24.57 -4.09 6.37
C VAL A 17 24.93 -2.73 5.78
N GLN A 18 25.35 -1.81 6.63
CA GLN A 18 25.75 -0.46 6.21
C GLN A 18 27.09 -0.49 5.45
N GLU A 19 28.01 -1.37 5.82
CA GLU A 19 29.26 -1.60 5.09
C GLU A 19 28.98 -2.16 3.69
N ALA A 20 28.11 -3.18 3.58
CA ALA A 20 27.72 -3.75 2.30
C ALA A 20 27.03 -2.73 1.38
N LEU A 21 26.23 -1.81 1.92
CA LEU A 21 25.57 -0.74 1.16
C LEU A 21 26.54 0.39 0.78
N GLY A 22 27.51 0.73 1.66
CA GLY A 22 28.41 1.87 1.52
C GLY A 22 27.70 3.24 1.43
N ARG A 23 26.46 3.33 1.92
CA ARG A 23 25.60 4.52 1.90
C ARG A 23 24.38 4.32 2.81
N ILE A 24 23.59 5.38 2.96
CA ILE A 24 22.28 5.30 3.64
C ILE A 24 21.38 4.28 2.92
N ALA A 25 20.74 3.40 3.69
CA ALA A 25 19.77 2.43 3.19
C ALA A 25 18.50 3.12 2.66
N LEU A 26 18.00 2.64 1.54
CA LEU A 26 16.69 3.01 1.01
C LEU A 26 15.67 1.94 1.43
N VAL A 27 14.74 2.34 2.28
CA VAL A 27 13.64 1.48 2.72
C VAL A 27 12.36 1.96 2.07
N ALA A 28 11.71 1.09 1.30
CA ALA A 28 10.43 1.39 0.68
C ALA A 28 9.26 0.84 1.52
N ASP A 29 8.28 1.68 1.80
CA ASP A 29 6.97 1.24 2.23
C ASP A 29 6.21 0.72 1.02
N GLY A 30 6.16 -0.59 0.88
CA GLY A 30 5.50 -1.31 -0.20
C GLY A 30 4.10 -1.84 0.18
N ALA A 31 3.49 -1.33 1.27
CA ALA A 31 2.22 -1.85 1.79
C ALA A 31 1.08 -1.93 0.74
N HIS A 32 1.12 -1.09 -0.30
CA HIS A 32 0.16 -1.10 -1.42
C HIS A 32 0.78 -1.58 -2.75
N SER A 33 2.03 -2.00 -2.78
CA SER A 33 2.76 -2.23 -4.04
C SER A 33 3.05 -3.70 -4.36
N PHE A 34 2.53 -4.67 -3.58
CA PHE A 34 2.76 -6.08 -3.88
C PHE A 34 2.21 -6.43 -5.27
N GLY A 35 3.08 -6.86 -6.19
CA GLY A 35 2.77 -7.10 -7.59
C GLY A 35 2.99 -5.91 -8.54
N ALA A 36 3.27 -4.71 -8.03
CA ALA A 36 3.64 -3.57 -8.86
C ALA A 36 5.04 -3.74 -9.45
N ARG A 37 5.30 -3.06 -10.59
CA ARG A 37 6.59 -3.07 -11.28
C ARG A 37 7.01 -1.66 -11.69
N ARG A 38 8.33 -1.42 -11.73
CA ARG A 38 8.93 -0.26 -12.35
C ARG A 38 10.04 -0.71 -13.30
N ASP A 39 9.99 -0.29 -14.56
CA ASP A 39 10.93 -0.71 -15.59
C ASP A 39 11.10 -2.25 -15.65
N GLY A 40 9.99 -2.98 -15.50
CA GLY A 40 9.97 -4.44 -15.43
C GLY A 40 10.43 -5.03 -14.09
N THR A 41 11.04 -4.24 -13.20
CA THR A 41 11.53 -4.68 -11.88
C THR A 41 10.38 -4.73 -10.86
N PRO A 42 10.17 -5.86 -10.15
CA PRO A 42 9.18 -5.94 -9.09
C PRO A 42 9.46 -4.94 -7.96
N SER A 43 8.40 -4.40 -7.34
CA SER A 43 8.50 -3.41 -6.26
C SER A 43 9.39 -3.87 -5.10
N GLY A 44 9.40 -5.16 -4.77
CA GLY A 44 10.25 -5.73 -3.72
C GLY A 44 11.75 -5.70 -3.98
N SER A 45 12.17 -5.40 -5.23
CA SER A 45 13.58 -5.27 -5.62
C SER A 45 13.97 -3.83 -5.98
N ALA A 46 13.03 -2.86 -5.86
CA ALA A 46 13.27 -1.48 -6.29
C ALA A 46 14.11 -0.67 -5.27
N ALA A 47 13.99 -0.98 -3.99
CA ALA A 47 14.76 -0.39 -2.89
C ALA A 47 15.76 -1.40 -2.31
N ASP A 48 16.56 -0.99 -1.33
CA ASP A 48 17.46 -1.92 -0.64
C ASP A 48 16.68 -2.88 0.24
N PHE A 49 15.62 -2.34 0.90
CA PHE A 49 14.62 -3.09 1.64
C PHE A 49 13.23 -2.62 1.24
N THR A 50 12.28 -3.54 1.15
CA THR A 50 10.86 -3.21 0.92
C THR A 50 10.00 -3.94 1.91
N THR A 51 9.10 -3.23 2.59
CA THR A 51 8.12 -3.81 3.49
C THR A 51 6.77 -3.95 2.79
N PHE A 52 6.10 -5.08 2.96
CA PHE A 52 4.75 -5.34 2.46
C PHE A 52 3.78 -5.60 3.59
N SER A 53 2.54 -5.21 3.40
CA SER A 53 1.43 -5.52 4.29
C SER A 53 0.54 -6.61 3.68
N PHE A 54 0.17 -7.59 4.50
CA PHE A 54 -0.81 -8.62 4.19
C PHE A 54 -2.05 -8.51 5.09
N HIS A 55 -2.33 -7.30 5.61
CA HIS A 55 -3.56 -6.98 6.31
C HIS A 55 -4.79 -7.33 5.46
N ALA A 56 -5.94 -7.54 6.12
CA ALA A 56 -7.19 -8.03 5.52
C ALA A 56 -7.65 -7.31 4.24
N VAL A 57 -7.38 -6.01 4.11
CA VAL A 57 -7.82 -5.21 2.95
C VAL A 57 -6.82 -5.19 1.79
N LYS A 58 -5.66 -5.82 1.93
CA LYS A 58 -4.61 -5.79 0.90
C LYS A 58 -4.91 -6.76 -0.25
N ASN A 59 -4.21 -6.57 -1.37
CA ASN A 59 -4.38 -7.40 -2.58
C ASN A 59 -4.06 -8.87 -2.33
N LEU A 60 -3.02 -9.15 -1.57
CA LEU A 60 -2.72 -10.44 -0.96
C LEU A 60 -2.92 -10.29 0.55
N THR A 61 -3.66 -11.19 1.16
CA THR A 61 -3.95 -11.10 2.59
C THR A 61 -3.72 -12.39 3.34
N THR A 62 -3.25 -12.26 4.59
CA THR A 62 -3.20 -13.32 5.59
C THR A 62 -4.05 -12.98 6.82
N ALA A 63 -5.08 -12.13 6.65
CA ALA A 63 -5.84 -11.41 7.67
C ALA A 63 -4.98 -10.35 8.38
N GLU A 64 -3.92 -10.75 9.05
CA GLU A 64 -2.82 -9.93 9.55
C GLU A 64 -1.50 -10.55 9.11
N GLY A 65 -0.53 -9.73 8.77
CA GLY A 65 0.79 -10.17 8.35
C GLY A 65 1.51 -9.17 7.47
N GLY A 66 2.69 -9.55 7.05
CA GLY A 66 3.54 -8.78 6.16
C GLY A 66 4.80 -9.55 5.78
N ALA A 67 5.58 -8.96 4.93
CA ALA A 67 6.88 -9.47 4.52
C ALA A 67 7.87 -8.33 4.34
N VAL A 68 9.14 -8.65 4.48
CA VAL A 68 10.26 -7.79 4.10
C VAL A 68 11.03 -8.49 3.00
N THR A 69 11.37 -7.76 1.96
CA THR A 69 12.32 -8.20 0.94
C THR A 69 13.53 -7.29 0.94
N TRP A 70 14.66 -7.82 0.51
CA TRP A 70 15.90 -7.07 0.35
C TRP A 70 16.59 -7.48 -0.95
N ARG A 71 17.55 -6.68 -1.35
CA ARG A 71 18.31 -6.94 -2.58
C ARG A 71 19.33 -8.05 -2.36
N PRO A 72 19.35 -9.10 -3.20
CA PRO A 72 20.29 -10.22 -3.05
C PRO A 72 21.75 -9.80 -3.22
N GLU A 73 22.02 -8.71 -3.94
CA GLU A 73 23.37 -8.18 -4.14
C GLU A 73 24.05 -7.67 -2.86
N LEU A 74 23.32 -7.58 -1.73
CA LEU A 74 23.89 -7.29 -0.43
C LEU A 74 24.81 -8.42 0.07
N GLY A 75 24.57 -9.67 -0.36
CA GLY A 75 25.36 -10.85 0.04
C GLY A 75 25.23 -11.21 1.53
N LEU A 76 24.14 -10.79 2.19
CA LEU A 76 23.90 -10.95 3.63
C LEU A 76 22.60 -11.70 3.94
N ASP A 77 22.13 -12.56 3.03
CA ASP A 77 20.79 -13.17 3.11
C ASP A 77 20.58 -13.95 4.41
N GLU A 78 21.54 -14.84 4.78
CA GLU A 78 21.43 -15.64 5.99
C GLU A 78 21.45 -14.78 7.27
N GLU A 79 22.31 -13.77 7.31
CA GLU A 79 22.42 -12.87 8.45
C GLU A 79 21.16 -12.01 8.60
N LEU A 80 20.65 -11.44 7.51
CA LEU A 80 19.40 -10.66 7.51
C LEU A 80 18.21 -11.52 7.92
N TYR A 81 18.08 -12.73 7.35
CA TYR A 81 17.02 -13.66 7.73
C TYR A 81 17.08 -13.99 9.22
N ARG A 82 18.26 -14.34 9.73
CA ARG A 82 18.47 -14.63 11.17
C ARG A 82 18.10 -13.43 12.05
N GLN A 83 18.46 -12.21 11.67
CA GLN A 83 18.13 -10.99 12.41
C GLN A 83 16.60 -10.74 12.43
N TYR A 84 15.93 -10.88 11.29
CA TYR A 84 14.48 -10.73 11.24
C TYR A 84 13.75 -11.78 12.07
N MET A 85 14.22 -13.03 12.07
CA MET A 85 13.67 -14.10 12.92
C MET A 85 13.82 -13.77 14.40
N LEU A 86 15.00 -13.33 14.84
CA LEU A 86 15.25 -12.90 16.22
C LEU A 86 14.36 -11.72 16.61
N LEU A 87 14.32 -10.66 15.79
CA LEU A 87 13.55 -9.45 16.06
C LEU A 87 12.04 -9.70 16.10
N SER A 88 11.54 -10.63 15.30
CA SER A 88 10.11 -10.97 15.25
C SER A 88 9.63 -11.87 16.37
N LEU A 89 10.54 -12.59 17.05
CA LEU A 89 10.21 -13.60 18.08
C LEU A 89 11.01 -13.37 19.39
N HIS A 90 10.78 -12.23 20.05
CA HIS A 90 11.34 -11.88 21.36
C HIS A 90 12.88 -11.86 21.46
N GLY A 91 13.62 -11.96 20.36
CA GLY A 91 15.07 -12.15 20.39
C GLY A 91 15.52 -13.53 20.88
N GLN A 92 14.65 -14.55 20.78
CA GLN A 92 14.94 -15.91 21.24
C GLN A 92 15.91 -16.63 20.27
N SER A 93 16.94 -17.26 20.84
CA SER A 93 17.96 -18.01 20.08
C SER A 93 17.45 -19.31 19.46
N LYS A 94 16.27 -19.80 19.85
CA LYS A 94 15.63 -21.02 19.33
C LYS A 94 14.24 -20.73 18.79
N ASP A 95 13.95 -21.28 17.61
CA ASP A 95 12.62 -21.32 17.04
C ASP A 95 11.75 -22.43 17.63
N ALA A 96 10.46 -22.50 17.19
CA ALA A 96 9.53 -23.51 17.66
C ALA A 96 9.96 -24.95 17.30
N LEU A 97 10.60 -25.16 16.13
CA LEU A 97 11.03 -26.48 15.66
C LEU A 97 12.21 -27.00 16.50
N SER A 98 13.16 -26.17 16.86
CA SER A 98 14.29 -26.57 17.69
C SER A 98 13.87 -26.91 19.13
N LYS A 99 12.72 -26.45 19.60
CA LYS A 99 12.13 -26.77 20.92
C LYS A 99 11.44 -28.14 20.96
N THR A 100 11.21 -28.80 19.84
CA THR A 100 10.51 -30.11 19.78
C THR A 100 11.36 -31.29 20.20
N ARG A 101 12.68 -31.14 20.36
CA ARG A 101 13.55 -32.22 20.86
C ARG A 101 13.34 -32.45 22.35
N LEU A 102 13.07 -33.68 22.75
CA LEU A 102 12.94 -34.07 24.15
C LEU A 102 14.15 -33.63 24.96
N GLY A 103 13.93 -32.97 26.09
CA GLY A 103 14.98 -32.42 26.94
C GLY A 103 15.58 -31.10 26.51
N SER A 104 15.19 -30.51 25.39
CA SER A 104 15.72 -29.26 24.84
C SER A 104 14.92 -28.04 25.33
N TRP A 105 14.86 -27.85 26.64
CA TRP A 105 14.10 -26.72 27.23
C TRP A 105 14.89 -25.40 27.23
N GLU A 106 16.23 -25.45 27.27
CA GLU A 106 17.06 -24.27 27.40
C GLU A 106 17.08 -23.41 26.12
N TYR A 107 16.84 -22.14 26.29
CA TYR A 107 16.95 -21.11 25.25
C TYR A 107 17.48 -19.82 25.88
N ASP A 108 17.98 -18.93 25.04
CA ASP A 108 18.43 -17.60 25.44
C ASP A 108 17.62 -16.52 24.73
N VAL A 109 17.51 -15.34 25.36
CA VAL A 109 16.98 -14.11 24.79
C VAL A 109 18.18 -13.19 24.58
N VAL A 110 18.73 -13.19 23.36
CA VAL A 110 19.96 -12.48 23.03
C VAL A 110 19.80 -10.96 22.91
N SER A 111 18.55 -10.50 22.75
CA SER A 111 18.21 -9.06 22.73
C SER A 111 16.73 -8.85 23.05
N PRO A 112 16.34 -7.72 23.66
CA PRO A 112 14.92 -7.37 23.79
C PRO A 112 14.37 -7.07 22.40
N ALA A 113 13.31 -7.81 21.99
CA ALA A 113 12.77 -7.70 20.65
C ALA A 113 11.23 -7.84 20.67
N TYR A 114 10.61 -7.79 19.49
CA TYR A 114 9.16 -7.77 19.32
C TYR A 114 8.56 -9.18 19.33
N LYS A 115 7.24 -9.26 19.45
CA LYS A 115 6.44 -10.44 19.18
C LYS A 115 5.53 -10.14 17.97
N CYS A 116 6.04 -10.39 16.77
CA CYS A 116 5.34 -10.09 15.52
C CYS A 116 5.57 -11.15 14.43
N ASN A 117 5.92 -12.37 14.80
CA ASN A 117 6.08 -13.48 13.87
C ASN A 117 4.72 -13.87 13.25
N MET A 118 4.75 -14.20 11.96
CA MET A 118 3.60 -14.80 11.28
C MET A 118 3.34 -16.21 11.85
N THR A 119 2.07 -16.55 12.09
CA THR A 119 1.68 -17.90 12.50
C THR A 119 1.55 -18.82 11.28
N ASP A 120 1.65 -20.14 11.46
CA ASP A 120 1.50 -21.13 10.38
C ASP A 120 0.11 -21.07 9.74
N ILE A 121 -0.94 -20.73 10.52
CA ILE A 121 -2.29 -20.51 9.99
C ILE A 121 -2.32 -19.34 9.02
N MET A 122 -1.72 -18.21 9.38
CA MET A 122 -1.62 -17.04 8.49
C MET A 122 -0.76 -17.36 7.26
N ALA A 123 0.38 -18.05 7.46
CA ALA A 123 1.26 -18.45 6.38
C ALA A 123 0.57 -19.37 5.37
N SER A 124 -0.25 -20.33 5.83
CA SER A 124 -1.01 -21.23 4.95
C SER A 124 -2.01 -20.48 4.08
N LEU A 125 -2.70 -19.45 4.63
CA LEU A 125 -3.56 -18.57 3.84
C LEU A 125 -2.74 -17.80 2.80
N GLY A 126 -1.57 -17.30 3.19
CA GLY A 126 -0.65 -16.56 2.31
C GLY A 126 -0.18 -17.40 1.13
N LEU A 127 0.17 -18.67 1.34
CA LEU A 127 0.59 -19.58 0.28
C LEU A 127 -0.52 -19.78 -0.77
N VAL A 128 -1.76 -20.05 -0.34
CA VAL A 128 -2.90 -20.20 -1.26
C VAL A 128 -3.20 -18.89 -1.99
N GLN A 129 -3.08 -17.76 -1.32
CA GLN A 129 -3.25 -16.44 -1.97
C GLN A 129 -2.16 -16.18 -3.01
N LEU A 130 -0.92 -16.57 -2.72
CA LEU A 130 0.22 -16.39 -3.61
C LEU A 130 0.07 -17.21 -4.90
N ASP A 131 -0.34 -18.47 -4.79
CA ASP A 131 -0.59 -19.35 -5.93
C ASP A 131 -1.65 -18.76 -6.88
N ARG A 132 -2.64 -18.05 -6.34
CA ARG A 132 -3.72 -17.42 -7.11
C ARG A 132 -3.43 -15.98 -7.52
N TYR A 133 -2.32 -15.42 -7.08
CA TYR A 133 -2.10 -13.97 -7.10
C TYR A 133 -2.08 -13.37 -8.50
N SER A 134 -1.51 -14.05 -9.49
CA SER A 134 -1.50 -13.58 -10.87
C SER A 134 -2.92 -13.40 -11.44
N GLY A 135 -3.84 -14.35 -11.15
CA GLY A 135 -5.25 -14.23 -11.52
C GLY A 135 -5.97 -13.09 -10.78
N LEU A 136 -5.67 -12.90 -9.50
CA LEU A 136 -6.24 -11.79 -8.72
C LEU A 136 -5.78 -10.43 -9.26
N LEU A 137 -4.52 -10.27 -9.65
CA LEU A 137 -4.02 -9.06 -10.29
C LEU A 137 -4.63 -8.85 -11.69
N GLY A 138 -4.80 -9.93 -12.46
CA GLY A 138 -5.48 -9.89 -13.76
C GLY A 138 -6.90 -9.33 -13.63
N ARG A 139 -7.71 -9.88 -12.71
CA ARG A 139 -9.08 -9.38 -12.48
C ARG A 139 -9.11 -7.91 -12.03
N ARG A 140 -8.20 -7.50 -11.18
CA ARG A 140 -8.08 -6.08 -10.79
C ARG A 140 -7.76 -5.19 -11.99
N LYS A 141 -6.90 -5.68 -12.89
CA LYS A 141 -6.59 -4.97 -14.14
C LYS A 141 -7.84 -4.79 -15.00
N ASP A 142 -8.63 -5.86 -15.19
CA ASP A 142 -9.84 -5.81 -16.02
C ASP A 142 -10.85 -4.78 -15.47
N ILE A 143 -11.04 -4.76 -14.14
CA ILE A 143 -11.92 -3.78 -13.49
C ILE A 143 -11.39 -2.35 -13.67
N VAL A 144 -10.09 -2.12 -13.49
CA VAL A 144 -9.46 -0.79 -13.69
C VAL A 144 -9.61 -0.34 -15.12
N ASP A 145 -9.32 -1.19 -16.11
CA ASP A 145 -9.44 -0.86 -17.53
C ASP A 145 -10.89 -0.51 -17.89
N ARG A 146 -11.88 -1.17 -17.26
CA ARG A 146 -13.30 -0.89 -17.45
C ARG A 146 -13.69 0.46 -16.83
N TYR A 147 -13.23 0.76 -15.62
CA TYR A 147 -13.41 2.06 -15.00
C TYR A 147 -12.79 3.18 -15.83
N ASP A 148 -11.52 3.03 -16.25
CA ASP A 148 -10.81 4.03 -17.05
C ASP A 148 -11.56 4.33 -18.36
N SER A 149 -12.06 3.28 -19.01
CA SER A 149 -12.89 3.40 -20.23
C SER A 149 -14.22 4.11 -19.96
N GLY A 150 -14.88 3.76 -18.85
CA GLY A 150 -16.20 4.31 -18.49
C GLY A 150 -16.15 5.76 -18.06
N PHE A 151 -15.04 6.23 -17.51
CA PHE A 151 -14.85 7.64 -17.11
C PHE A 151 -14.19 8.51 -18.19
N ALA A 152 -13.78 7.93 -19.31
CA ALA A 152 -13.17 8.69 -20.42
C ALA A 152 -14.10 9.83 -20.86
N GLY A 153 -13.54 11.06 -20.95
CA GLY A 153 -14.29 12.26 -21.36
C GLY A 153 -15.28 12.81 -20.31
N SER A 154 -15.34 12.24 -19.11
CA SER A 154 -16.11 12.76 -17.99
C SER A 154 -15.27 13.72 -17.12
N ARG A 155 -15.89 14.28 -16.07
CA ARG A 155 -15.21 15.10 -15.04
C ARG A 155 -14.52 14.26 -13.97
N ILE A 156 -14.54 12.93 -14.11
CA ILE A 156 -13.95 12.00 -13.17
C ILE A 156 -12.62 11.56 -13.72
N HIS A 157 -11.53 11.94 -13.08
CA HIS A 157 -10.16 11.70 -13.52
C HIS A 157 -9.47 10.68 -12.59
N PRO A 158 -9.26 9.45 -13.02
CA PRO A 158 -8.52 8.46 -12.23
C PRO A 158 -7.02 8.75 -12.19
N LEU A 159 -6.36 8.28 -11.13
CA LEU A 159 -4.91 8.18 -11.12
C LEU A 159 -4.44 7.10 -12.09
N ALA A 160 -3.38 7.39 -12.82
CA ALA A 160 -2.81 6.45 -13.80
C ALA A 160 -2.26 5.20 -13.09
N HIS A 161 -2.77 4.03 -13.46
CA HIS A 161 -2.27 2.73 -12.99
C HIS A 161 -1.13 2.18 -13.83
N LYS A 162 -0.96 2.73 -15.03
CA LYS A 162 0.11 2.36 -15.95
C LYS A 162 0.68 3.61 -16.61
N THR A 163 2.01 3.69 -16.63
CA THR A 163 2.79 4.67 -17.37
C THR A 163 3.80 3.92 -18.27
N GLU A 164 4.68 4.63 -18.95
CA GLU A 164 5.77 4.00 -19.72
C GLU A 164 6.69 3.13 -18.84
N THR A 165 6.92 3.54 -17.59
CA THR A 165 7.89 2.91 -16.68
C THR A 165 7.27 2.19 -15.48
N VAL A 166 6.01 2.48 -15.15
CA VAL A 166 5.37 1.95 -13.93
C VAL A 166 4.08 1.22 -14.26
N GLU A 167 3.92 0.06 -13.66
CA GLU A 167 2.65 -0.67 -13.57
C GLU A 167 2.29 -0.88 -12.10
N SER A 168 1.15 -0.31 -11.65
CA SER A 168 0.72 -0.40 -10.26
C SER A 168 0.13 -1.78 -9.94
N SER A 169 0.05 -2.12 -8.65
CA SER A 169 -0.65 -3.31 -8.16
C SER A 169 -2.18 -3.19 -8.22
N ARG A 170 -2.72 -2.04 -8.61
CA ARG A 170 -4.15 -1.73 -8.64
C ARG A 170 -4.83 -2.02 -7.30
N HIS A 171 -4.20 -1.53 -6.23
CA HIS A 171 -4.73 -1.73 -4.88
C HIS A 171 -5.96 -0.87 -4.62
N LEU A 172 -5.90 0.42 -4.94
CA LEU A 172 -6.98 1.39 -4.82
C LEU A 172 -7.31 1.97 -6.18
N TYR A 173 -8.57 2.30 -6.44
CA TYR A 173 -8.97 3.07 -7.60
C TYR A 173 -9.35 4.49 -7.14
N ILE A 174 -8.37 5.37 -7.15
CA ILE A 174 -8.47 6.75 -6.70
C ILE A 174 -8.86 7.63 -7.87
N THR A 175 -9.88 8.47 -7.68
CA THR A 175 -10.37 9.42 -8.68
C THR A 175 -10.41 10.83 -8.12
N HIS A 176 -10.43 11.81 -9.01
CA HIS A 176 -10.70 13.21 -8.71
C HIS A 176 -11.92 13.68 -9.49
N VAL A 177 -12.84 14.36 -8.82
CA VAL A 177 -14.01 14.97 -9.47
C VAL A 177 -13.67 16.44 -9.78
N GLU A 178 -13.43 16.72 -11.05
CA GLU A 178 -13.02 18.04 -11.53
C GLU A 178 -14.04 19.13 -11.15
N GLY A 179 -13.56 20.17 -10.46
CA GLY A 179 -14.33 21.30 -10.02
C GLY A 179 -15.21 21.06 -8.80
N ALA A 180 -15.11 19.90 -8.16
CA ALA A 180 -15.82 19.66 -6.90
C ALA A 180 -15.07 20.29 -5.73
N SER A 181 -15.81 21.01 -4.88
CA SER A 181 -15.35 21.43 -3.55
C SER A 181 -15.36 20.27 -2.56
N LEU A 182 -14.80 20.47 -1.38
CA LEU A 182 -14.83 19.48 -0.29
C LEU A 182 -16.26 19.10 0.11
N GLU A 183 -17.17 20.07 0.17
CA GLU A 183 -18.58 19.89 0.51
C GLU A 183 -19.29 19.08 -0.57
N GLU A 184 -19.07 19.41 -1.83
CA GLU A 184 -19.65 18.68 -2.98
C GLU A 184 -19.12 17.25 -3.05
N ARG A 185 -17.81 17.04 -2.85
CA ARG A 185 -17.21 15.71 -2.75
C ARG A 185 -17.87 14.87 -1.64
N ASN A 186 -18.07 15.45 -0.46
CA ASN A 186 -18.70 14.76 0.66
C ASN A 186 -20.18 14.44 0.34
N LEU A 187 -20.89 15.31 -0.35
CA LEU A 187 -22.27 15.06 -0.80
C LEU A 187 -22.29 13.93 -1.84
N ILE A 188 -21.37 13.91 -2.79
CA ILE A 188 -21.26 12.81 -3.77
C ILE A 188 -21.07 11.48 -3.06
N ILE A 189 -20.18 11.38 -2.06
CA ILE A 189 -19.97 10.16 -1.26
C ILE A 189 -21.27 9.73 -0.56
N GLN A 190 -22.05 10.66 -0.01
CA GLN A 190 -23.33 10.36 0.63
C GLN A 190 -24.36 9.83 -0.36
N GLU A 191 -24.45 10.42 -1.55
CA GLU A 191 -25.39 9.96 -2.59
C GLU A 191 -24.98 8.60 -3.16
N LEU A 192 -23.68 8.35 -3.33
CA LEU A 192 -23.16 7.02 -3.70
C LEU A 192 -23.52 5.97 -2.65
N ALA A 193 -23.40 6.30 -1.36
CA ALA A 193 -23.77 5.40 -0.27
C ALA A 193 -25.28 5.08 -0.27
N LYS A 194 -26.16 6.05 -0.59
CA LYS A 194 -27.60 5.82 -0.78
C LYS A 194 -27.91 4.87 -1.95
N ALA A 195 -27.05 4.88 -2.96
CA ALA A 195 -27.11 3.96 -4.10
C ALA A 195 -26.42 2.60 -3.83
N GLY A 196 -26.00 2.33 -2.60
CA GLY A 196 -25.34 1.07 -2.22
C GLY A 196 -23.87 0.96 -2.63
N ILE A 197 -23.24 2.06 -3.03
CA ILE A 197 -21.83 2.10 -3.45
C ILE A 197 -20.97 2.58 -2.28
N ALA A 198 -20.12 1.70 -1.74
CA ALA A 198 -19.17 2.02 -0.67
C ALA A 198 -17.92 2.70 -1.23
N SER A 199 -17.92 4.03 -1.26
CA SER A 199 -16.75 4.83 -1.61
C SER A 199 -15.98 5.29 -0.36
N ASN A 200 -14.74 5.73 -0.53
CA ASN A 200 -13.86 6.17 0.56
C ASN A 200 -12.97 7.34 0.11
N VAL A 201 -12.09 7.79 1.00
CA VAL A 201 -11.05 8.80 0.73
C VAL A 201 -9.71 8.27 1.21
N HIS A 202 -8.71 8.24 0.35
CA HIS A 202 -7.37 7.76 0.63
C HIS A 202 -6.29 8.81 0.27
N TYR A 203 -5.92 9.69 1.24
CA TYR A 203 -6.34 9.71 2.64
C TYR A 203 -6.58 11.16 3.10
N LYS A 204 -7.22 11.34 4.26
CA LYS A 204 -7.22 12.65 4.91
C LYS A 204 -5.78 13.05 5.23
N PRO A 205 -5.29 14.24 4.78
CA PRO A 205 -3.92 14.67 5.02
C PRO A 205 -3.55 14.68 6.50
N LEU A 206 -2.34 14.23 6.83
CA LEU A 206 -1.85 14.14 8.21
C LEU A 206 -2.01 15.45 9.00
N PRO A 207 -1.72 16.65 8.44
CA PRO A 207 -1.90 17.92 9.15
C PRO A 207 -3.35 18.19 9.58
N LEU A 208 -4.34 17.52 8.99
CA LEU A 208 -5.76 17.64 9.41
C LEU A 208 -6.13 16.70 10.55
N LEU A 209 -5.27 15.75 10.93
CA LEU A 209 -5.49 14.84 12.05
C LEU A 209 -5.05 15.46 13.36
N THR A 210 -5.82 15.24 14.43
CA THR A 210 -5.59 15.86 15.75
C THR A 210 -4.19 15.64 16.28
N ALA A 211 -3.65 14.43 16.17
CA ALA A 211 -2.31 14.10 16.64
C ALA A 211 -1.23 14.99 15.97
N TYR A 212 -1.34 15.19 14.66
CA TYR A 212 -0.37 16.00 13.90
C TYR A 212 -0.57 17.50 14.11
N LYS A 213 -1.81 17.97 14.28
CA LYS A 213 -2.07 19.35 14.69
C LYS A 213 -1.43 19.65 16.05
N ASN A 214 -1.52 18.71 17.00
CA ASN A 214 -0.91 18.85 18.32
C ASN A 214 0.63 18.87 18.26
N LEU A 215 1.24 18.31 17.20
CA LEU A 215 2.68 18.42 16.92
C LEU A 215 3.07 19.70 16.17
N GLY A 216 2.12 20.61 15.91
CA GLY A 216 2.37 21.89 15.25
C GLY A 216 2.33 21.86 13.72
N PHE A 217 1.84 20.78 13.10
CA PHE A 217 1.64 20.75 11.65
C PHE A 217 0.40 21.56 11.26
N ASP A 218 0.59 22.47 10.29
CA ASP A 218 -0.49 23.29 9.71
C ASP A 218 -0.73 22.90 8.25
N MET A 219 -1.98 22.64 7.89
CA MET A 219 -2.39 22.29 6.53
C MET A 219 -2.05 23.37 5.51
N ALA A 220 -2.01 24.64 5.91
CA ALA A 220 -1.65 25.75 5.03
C ALA A 220 -0.25 25.60 4.40
N ASN A 221 0.65 24.87 5.04
CA ASN A 221 1.99 24.58 4.53
C ASN A 221 2.01 23.45 3.46
N TYR A 222 0.88 22.81 3.20
CA TYR A 222 0.76 21.65 2.30
C TYR A 222 -0.37 21.83 1.28
N PRO A 223 -0.42 22.93 0.51
CA PRO A 223 -1.56 23.25 -0.36
C PRO A 223 -1.79 22.21 -1.44
N LYS A 224 -0.75 21.57 -1.97
CA LYS A 224 -0.90 20.50 -2.97
C LYS A 224 -1.57 19.26 -2.39
N ALA A 225 -1.25 18.88 -1.16
CA ALA A 225 -1.89 17.75 -0.49
C ALA A 225 -3.37 18.04 -0.20
N TYR A 226 -3.70 19.28 0.15
CA TYR A 226 -5.09 19.69 0.34
C TYR A 226 -5.87 19.67 -0.97
N ALA A 227 -5.34 20.27 -2.02
CA ALA A 227 -5.97 20.29 -3.35
C ALA A 227 -6.20 18.88 -3.92
N PHE A 228 -5.30 17.94 -3.61
CA PHE A 228 -5.50 16.53 -3.95
C PHE A 228 -6.63 15.89 -3.14
N PHE A 229 -6.74 16.20 -1.86
CA PHE A 229 -7.70 15.60 -0.93
C PHE A 229 -9.13 16.12 -1.14
N GLU A 230 -9.30 17.42 -1.46
CA GLU A 230 -10.62 18.08 -1.39
C GLU A 230 -11.66 17.48 -2.34
N ASN A 231 -11.23 16.94 -3.49
CA ASN A 231 -12.12 16.37 -4.51
C ASN A 231 -11.83 14.89 -4.82
N GLU A 232 -11.05 14.22 -3.98
CA GLU A 232 -10.70 12.81 -4.13
C GLU A 232 -11.83 11.91 -3.66
N ILE A 233 -12.16 10.88 -4.48
CA ILE A 233 -13.07 9.78 -4.14
C ILE A 233 -12.43 8.46 -4.61
N THR A 234 -12.29 7.52 -3.70
CA THR A 234 -11.85 6.16 -4.03
C THR A 234 -13.06 5.24 -4.22
N LEU A 235 -13.11 4.57 -5.37
CA LEU A 235 -14.17 3.62 -5.70
C LEU A 235 -13.86 2.19 -5.23
N PRO A 236 -14.88 1.33 -5.08
CA PRO A 236 -14.69 -0.07 -4.78
C PRO A 236 -13.81 -0.76 -5.82
N LEU A 237 -12.79 -1.50 -5.36
CA LEU A 237 -11.93 -2.30 -6.22
C LEU A 237 -11.55 -3.60 -5.51
N HIS A 238 -12.24 -4.68 -5.85
CA HIS A 238 -11.93 -6.04 -5.38
C HIS A 238 -12.33 -7.08 -6.41
N THR A 239 -11.71 -8.24 -6.36
CA THR A 239 -11.80 -9.28 -7.39
C THR A 239 -13.16 -9.98 -7.48
N LYS A 240 -14.08 -9.70 -6.55
CA LYS A 240 -15.45 -10.25 -6.56
C LYS A 240 -16.49 -9.33 -7.24
N LEU A 241 -16.10 -8.10 -7.62
CA LEU A 241 -16.99 -7.26 -8.42
C LEU A 241 -17.27 -7.92 -9.75
N SER A 242 -18.57 -8.04 -10.10
CA SER A 242 -18.98 -8.43 -11.45
C SER A 242 -18.79 -7.28 -12.44
N ASP A 243 -18.87 -7.54 -13.72
CA ASP A 243 -18.76 -6.50 -14.73
C ASP A 243 -20.00 -5.57 -14.70
N GLU A 244 -21.17 -6.13 -14.42
CA GLU A 244 -22.42 -5.38 -14.26
C GLU A 244 -22.37 -4.46 -13.05
N GLU A 245 -21.76 -4.90 -11.93
CA GLU A 245 -21.56 -4.04 -10.75
C GLU A 245 -20.59 -2.90 -11.05
N VAL A 246 -19.54 -3.16 -11.82
CA VAL A 246 -18.60 -2.11 -12.26
C VAL A 246 -19.30 -1.09 -13.15
N ASP A 247 -20.11 -1.52 -14.10
CA ASP A 247 -20.90 -0.62 -14.97
C ASP A 247 -21.90 0.20 -14.16
N TYR A 248 -22.59 -0.43 -13.22
CA TYR A 248 -23.48 0.28 -12.30
C TYR A 248 -22.76 1.37 -11.50
N ILE A 249 -21.58 1.09 -11.00
CA ILE A 249 -20.75 2.07 -10.27
C ILE A 249 -20.37 3.24 -11.19
N ILE A 250 -19.94 2.95 -12.44
CA ILE A 250 -19.59 3.98 -13.42
C ILE A 250 -20.75 4.93 -13.68
N GLU A 251 -21.89 4.39 -14.08
CA GLU A 251 -23.06 5.21 -14.46
C GLU A 251 -23.63 6.00 -13.27
N THR A 252 -23.68 5.37 -12.10
CA THR A 252 -24.14 6.02 -10.88
C THR A 252 -23.21 7.15 -10.46
N PHE A 253 -21.90 6.95 -10.48
CA PHE A 253 -20.94 7.97 -10.08
C PHE A 253 -20.96 9.17 -11.03
N LYS A 254 -21.02 8.95 -12.33
CA LYS A 254 -21.20 10.03 -13.33
C LYS A 254 -22.45 10.85 -13.06
N THR A 255 -23.59 10.16 -12.95
CA THR A 255 -24.91 10.79 -12.74
C THR A 255 -24.94 11.61 -11.44
N VAL A 256 -24.47 11.04 -10.35
CA VAL A 256 -24.43 11.71 -9.03
C VAL A 256 -23.51 12.92 -9.06
N SER A 257 -22.31 12.79 -9.63
CA SER A 257 -21.35 13.90 -9.72
C SER A 257 -21.90 15.07 -10.52
N GLU A 258 -22.48 14.80 -11.70
CA GLU A 258 -23.12 15.83 -12.53
C GLU A 258 -24.26 16.54 -11.81
N LYS A 259 -25.14 15.76 -11.14
CA LYS A 259 -26.28 16.30 -10.37
C LYS A 259 -25.81 17.22 -9.25
N VAL A 260 -24.83 16.81 -8.45
CA VAL A 260 -24.33 17.62 -7.33
C VAL A 260 -23.69 18.90 -7.83
N LEU A 261 -22.80 18.81 -8.83
CA LEU A 261 -22.13 19.99 -9.39
C LEU A 261 -23.09 20.96 -10.12
N ALA A 262 -24.22 20.46 -10.66
CA ALA A 262 -25.23 21.31 -11.28
C ALA A 262 -26.08 22.05 -10.25
N LEU A 263 -26.33 21.47 -9.09
CA LEU A 263 -27.10 22.10 -7.99
C LEU A 263 -26.33 23.26 -7.39
N SER A 264 -25.04 23.11 -7.14
CA SER A 264 -24.18 24.16 -6.53
C SER A 264 -24.03 25.40 -7.43
N LYS A 265 -24.15 25.24 -8.76
CA LYS A 265 -24.07 26.39 -9.69
C LYS A 265 -25.33 27.24 -9.73
N LYS A 266 -26.43 26.78 -9.11
CA LYS A 266 -27.72 27.50 -9.08
C LYS A 266 -27.94 28.27 -7.77
N LEU A 267 -27.07 28.10 -6.81
CA LEU A 267 -27.01 28.81 -5.53
C LEU A 267 -25.94 29.91 -5.58
#